data_ccf9ad4c19d3cc05bac9002d9e9b9f36
#
_entry.id   ccf9ad4c19d3cc05bac9002d9e9b9f36
#
_cell.length_a   1.000
_cell.length_b   1.000
_cell.length_c   1.000
_cell.angle_alpha   90.00
_cell.angle_beta   90.00
_cell.angle_gamma   90.00
#
_symmetry.space_group_name_H-M   'P 1'
#
loop_
_entity.id
_entity.type
_entity.pdbx_description
1 polymer ?
#
loop_
_entity_poly.entity_id
_entity_poly.type
_entity_poly.pdbx_seq_one_letter_code
_entity_poly.pdbx_strand_id
1 'polypeptide(L)'
;LIASALGPPPADLIDRARSTGVKVAALAGTTAHAVKHAAAGADVIVAQGSEAGGHTGEVGTMVLVPEVVDAVAPVPVLAAGGIASGRQVAAAMALGAAGVWTGSVWLTTAEAETDPVVKQKFLAATSSDTVRSRSITGKPARMLRTQWTEEWERPDGPGPLPMPLQPLLVGEAL
;
A
#
# COMPACT_ATOMS: atom_id res chain seq x y z
N LEU A 1 6.29 9.46 13.70
CA LEU A 1 6.12 8.12 13.17
C LEU A 1 7.05 7.90 11.97
N ILE A 2 7.72 6.75 11.91
CA ILE A 2 8.43 6.26 10.73
C ILE A 2 7.60 5.13 10.13
N ALA A 3 7.36 5.14 8.82
CA ALA A 3 6.63 4.07 8.13
C ALA A 3 7.54 3.39 7.09
N SER A 4 7.58 2.06 7.10
CA SER A 4 8.33 1.25 6.15
C SER A 4 7.41 0.45 5.25
N ALA A 5 7.59 0.57 3.94
CA ALA A 5 6.71 -0.05 2.93
C ALA A 5 7.32 -1.28 2.23
N LEU A 6 8.63 -1.49 2.30
CA LEU A 6 9.35 -2.52 1.53
C LEU A 6 10.12 -3.51 2.43
N GLY A 7 9.59 -3.83 3.57
CA GLY A 7 10.18 -4.75 4.52
C GLY A 7 10.32 -4.12 5.90
N PRO A 8 10.83 -4.87 6.90
CA PRO A 8 11.08 -4.30 8.22
C PRO A 8 12.21 -3.26 8.10
N PRO A 9 12.11 -2.14 8.85
CA PRO A 9 13.23 -1.21 8.94
C PRO A 9 14.47 -1.92 9.52
N PRO A 10 15.69 -1.44 9.22
CA PRO A 10 16.91 -1.91 9.86
C PRO A 10 16.81 -1.82 11.38
N ALA A 11 17.42 -2.77 12.09
CA ALA A 11 17.30 -2.87 13.55
C ALA A 11 17.85 -1.61 14.26
N ASP A 12 18.95 -1.05 13.78
CA ASP A 12 19.53 0.20 14.30
C ASP A 12 18.57 1.41 14.15
N LEU A 13 17.79 1.45 13.07
CA LEU A 13 16.76 2.48 12.89
C LEU A 13 15.61 2.30 13.90
N ILE A 14 15.18 1.07 14.14
CA ILE A 14 14.14 0.76 15.14
C ILE A 14 14.63 1.16 16.55
N ASP A 15 15.87 0.83 16.89
CA ASP A 15 16.46 1.17 18.19
C ASP A 15 16.59 2.70 18.40
N ARG A 16 17.01 3.41 17.36
CA ARG A 16 17.06 4.89 17.35
C ARG A 16 15.66 5.49 17.49
N ALA A 17 14.69 5.00 16.75
CA ALA A 17 13.30 5.47 16.86
C ALA A 17 12.79 5.27 18.29
N ARG A 18 12.99 4.09 18.84
CA ARG A 18 12.57 3.75 20.21
C ARG A 18 13.25 4.65 21.27
N SER A 19 14.55 4.90 21.13
CA SER A 19 15.31 5.76 22.08
C SER A 19 14.84 7.22 22.06
N THR A 20 14.20 7.66 20.97
CA THR A 20 13.66 9.02 20.82
C THR A 20 12.13 9.08 20.96
N GLY A 21 11.47 7.99 21.35
CA GLY A 21 10.02 7.90 21.46
C GLY A 21 9.25 7.93 20.13
N VAL A 22 9.95 7.80 18.99
CA VAL A 22 9.34 7.76 17.66
C VAL A 22 8.82 6.35 17.37
N LYS A 23 7.54 6.25 17.01
CA LYS A 23 6.91 4.99 16.66
C LYS A 23 7.28 4.53 15.25
N VAL A 24 7.35 3.21 15.06
CA VAL A 24 7.64 2.56 13.78
C VAL A 24 6.43 1.77 13.30
N ALA A 25 5.94 2.08 12.11
CA ALA A 25 4.92 1.32 11.41
C ALA A 25 5.52 0.55 10.24
N ALA A 26 5.00 -0.64 9.94
CA ALA A 26 5.42 -1.41 8.78
C ALA A 26 4.22 -1.96 8.00
N LEU A 27 4.26 -1.82 6.67
CA LEU A 27 3.20 -2.27 5.77
C LEU A 27 3.39 -3.76 5.45
N ALA A 28 2.32 -4.53 5.57
CA ALA A 28 2.29 -5.96 5.32
C ALA A 28 1.17 -6.33 4.35
N GLY A 29 1.50 -6.96 3.24
CA GLY A 29 0.53 -7.50 2.28
C GLY A 29 0.20 -8.99 2.50
N THR A 30 0.77 -9.61 3.54
CA THR A 30 0.48 -10.99 3.97
C THR A 30 0.67 -11.11 5.47
N THR A 31 0.02 -12.11 6.09
CA THR A 31 0.18 -12.45 7.51
C THR A 31 1.64 -12.76 7.87
N ALA A 32 2.36 -13.48 7.00
CA ALA A 32 3.78 -13.78 7.21
C ALA A 32 4.66 -12.52 7.27
N HIS A 33 4.37 -11.51 6.43
CA HIS A 33 5.05 -10.22 6.50
C HIS A 33 4.74 -9.50 7.80
N ALA A 34 3.48 -9.49 8.22
CA ALA A 34 3.06 -8.85 9.47
C ALA A 34 3.78 -9.44 10.70
N VAL A 35 3.83 -10.76 10.81
CA VAL A 35 4.56 -11.46 11.87
C VAL A 35 6.05 -11.11 11.86
N LYS A 36 6.67 -11.09 10.68
CA LYS A 36 8.08 -10.69 10.55
C LYS A 36 8.33 -9.26 11.01
N HIS A 37 7.43 -8.33 10.68
CA HIS A 37 7.54 -6.92 11.09
C HIS A 37 7.34 -6.74 12.59
N ALA A 38 6.36 -7.43 13.17
CA ALA A 38 6.13 -7.42 14.61
C ALA A 38 7.34 -7.99 15.38
N ALA A 39 7.90 -9.11 14.91
CA ALA A 39 9.10 -9.72 15.49
C ALA A 39 10.35 -8.82 15.35
N ALA A 40 10.44 -8.00 14.31
CA ALA A 40 11.50 -7.01 14.14
C ALA A 40 11.34 -5.78 15.05
N GLY A 41 10.20 -5.62 15.75
CA GLY A 41 9.96 -4.55 16.71
C GLY A 41 9.17 -3.36 16.16
N ALA A 42 8.39 -3.56 15.10
CA ALA A 42 7.42 -2.55 14.66
C ALA A 42 6.36 -2.32 15.75
N ASP A 43 6.05 -1.06 16.03
CA ASP A 43 5.03 -0.66 17.01
C ASP A 43 3.61 -0.76 16.45
N VAL A 44 3.47 -0.69 15.12
CA VAL A 44 2.18 -0.71 14.41
C VAL A 44 2.35 -1.52 13.11
N ILE A 45 1.41 -2.40 12.83
CA ILE A 45 1.33 -3.09 11.54
C ILE A 45 0.24 -2.45 10.68
N VAL A 46 0.55 -2.16 9.43
CA VAL A 46 -0.43 -1.72 8.44
C VAL A 46 -0.77 -2.91 7.54
N ALA A 47 -1.92 -3.54 7.76
CA ALA A 47 -2.42 -4.63 6.92
C ALA A 47 -2.94 -4.04 5.60
N GLN A 48 -2.14 -4.15 4.55
CA GLN A 48 -2.41 -3.54 3.26
C GLN A 48 -2.97 -4.57 2.26
N GLY A 49 -4.27 -4.55 2.07
CA GLY A 49 -4.95 -5.43 1.11
C GLY A 49 -4.71 -5.06 -0.35
N SER A 50 -5.08 -5.96 -1.24
CA SER A 50 -4.90 -5.83 -2.70
C SER A 50 -5.67 -4.66 -3.33
N GLU A 51 -6.63 -4.08 -2.63
CA GLU A 51 -7.41 -2.91 -3.06
C GLU A 51 -6.68 -1.59 -2.81
N ALA A 52 -5.55 -1.59 -2.09
CA ALA A 52 -4.76 -0.40 -1.86
C ALA A 52 -4.13 0.13 -3.16
N GLY A 53 -3.96 1.44 -3.25
CA GLY A 53 -3.15 2.07 -4.30
C GLY A 53 -1.65 1.83 -4.08
N GLY A 54 -0.89 1.82 -5.16
CA GLY A 54 0.55 1.52 -5.12
C GLY A 54 0.85 0.02 -5.03
N HIS A 55 2.02 -0.34 -4.53
CA HIS A 55 2.43 -1.74 -4.39
C HIS A 55 1.56 -2.48 -3.40
N THR A 56 1.01 -3.61 -3.80
CA THR A 56 0.10 -4.41 -2.98
C THR A 56 0.47 -5.90 -3.02
N GLY A 57 0.11 -6.61 -1.94
CA GLY A 57 -0.02 -8.06 -1.96
C GLY A 57 -1.23 -8.52 -2.81
N GLU A 58 -1.59 -9.79 -2.69
CA GLU A 58 -2.70 -10.40 -3.45
C GLU A 58 -3.94 -10.64 -2.60
N VAL A 59 -3.79 -10.62 -1.28
CA VAL A 59 -4.88 -10.88 -0.34
C VAL A 59 -5.75 -9.63 -0.20
N GLY A 60 -7.06 -9.79 -0.33
CA GLY A 60 -8.02 -8.70 -0.15
C GLY A 60 -8.11 -8.22 1.29
N THR A 61 -8.45 -6.94 1.48
CA THR A 61 -8.49 -6.27 2.80
C THR A 61 -9.40 -6.99 3.80
N MET A 62 -10.57 -7.47 3.36
CA MET A 62 -11.53 -8.19 4.21
C MET A 62 -11.00 -9.51 4.77
N VAL A 63 -10.07 -10.16 4.06
CA VAL A 63 -9.44 -11.41 4.49
C VAL A 63 -8.18 -11.12 5.29
N LEU A 64 -7.33 -10.22 4.79
CA LEU A 64 -6.02 -9.94 5.37
C LEU A 64 -6.11 -9.33 6.77
N VAL A 65 -7.03 -8.39 6.99
CA VAL A 65 -7.09 -7.62 8.23
C VAL A 65 -7.31 -8.51 9.46
N PRO A 66 -8.35 -9.37 9.52
CA PRO A 66 -8.57 -10.22 10.69
C PRO A 66 -7.44 -11.24 10.88
N GLU A 67 -6.90 -11.82 9.79
CA GLU A 67 -5.76 -12.75 9.90
C GLU A 67 -4.53 -12.07 10.52
N VAL A 68 -4.24 -10.83 10.12
CA VAL A 68 -3.10 -10.07 10.67
C VAL A 68 -3.36 -9.68 12.12
N VAL A 69 -4.57 -9.21 12.46
CA VAL A 69 -4.94 -8.86 13.83
C VAL A 69 -4.69 -10.02 14.78
N ASP A 70 -5.18 -11.21 14.42
CA ASP A 70 -5.03 -12.40 15.24
C ASP A 70 -3.57 -12.84 15.37
N ALA A 71 -2.80 -12.74 14.28
CA ALA A 71 -1.43 -13.24 14.22
C ALA A 71 -0.41 -12.36 14.95
N VAL A 72 -0.65 -11.05 15.07
CA VAL A 72 0.34 -10.12 15.66
C VAL A 72 -0.08 -9.54 17.00
N ALA A 73 -1.20 -9.97 17.57
CA ALA A 73 -1.63 -9.50 18.87
C ALA A 73 -0.50 -9.61 19.92
N PRO A 74 -0.27 -8.60 20.76
CA PRO A 74 -1.07 -7.39 20.99
C PRO A 74 -0.65 -6.16 20.15
N VAL A 75 0.14 -6.31 19.08
CA VAL A 75 0.56 -5.17 18.24
C VAL A 75 -0.65 -4.58 17.51
N PRO A 76 -0.91 -3.27 17.62
CA PRO A 76 -2.04 -2.65 16.95
C PRO A 76 -1.93 -2.74 15.41
N VAL A 77 -3.05 -3.03 14.76
CA VAL A 77 -3.14 -3.16 13.29
C VAL A 77 -3.98 -2.02 12.73
N LEU A 78 -3.47 -1.35 11.70
CA LEU A 78 -4.24 -0.42 10.87
C LEU A 78 -4.63 -1.11 9.57
N ALA A 79 -5.90 -1.02 9.20
CA ALA A 79 -6.39 -1.56 7.93
C ALA A 79 -6.12 -0.57 6.79
N ALA A 80 -5.58 -1.07 5.67
CA ALA A 80 -5.31 -0.28 4.48
C ALA A 80 -5.79 -1.01 3.22
N GLY A 81 -6.34 -0.25 2.26
CA GLY A 81 -6.82 -0.77 1.00
C GLY A 81 -8.33 -0.65 0.83
N GLY A 82 -8.75 0.12 -0.16
CA GLY A 82 -10.15 0.32 -0.51
C GLY A 82 -10.98 1.11 0.52
N ILE A 83 -10.36 1.75 1.50
CA ILE A 83 -11.05 2.48 2.58
C ILE A 83 -11.08 3.97 2.25
N ALA A 84 -12.27 4.51 2.00
CA ALA A 84 -12.48 5.90 1.61
C ALA A 84 -13.70 6.57 2.31
N SER A 85 -14.42 5.82 3.15
CA SER A 85 -15.64 6.32 3.80
C SER A 85 -15.74 5.86 5.25
N GLY A 86 -16.51 6.59 6.08
CA GLY A 86 -16.72 6.21 7.48
C GLY A 86 -17.35 4.83 7.66
N ARG A 87 -18.16 4.38 6.71
CA ARG A 87 -18.73 3.02 6.69
C ARG A 87 -17.64 1.96 6.59
N GLN A 88 -16.64 2.18 5.75
CA GLN A 88 -15.51 1.28 5.58
C GLN A 88 -14.56 1.33 6.79
N VAL A 89 -14.41 2.49 7.42
CA VAL A 89 -13.68 2.62 8.71
C VAL A 89 -14.37 1.76 9.78
N ALA A 90 -15.68 1.85 9.92
CA ALA A 90 -16.44 1.04 10.87
C ALA A 90 -16.28 -0.47 10.59
N ALA A 91 -16.31 -0.87 9.32
CA ALA A 91 -16.07 -2.25 8.91
C ALA A 91 -14.66 -2.73 9.29
N ALA A 92 -13.63 -1.92 9.05
CA ALA A 92 -12.25 -2.23 9.43
C ALA A 92 -12.10 -2.44 10.95
N MET A 93 -12.74 -1.59 11.75
CA MET A 93 -12.74 -1.74 13.21
C MET A 93 -13.51 -2.99 13.65
N ALA A 94 -14.62 -3.34 12.98
CA ALA A 94 -15.33 -4.58 13.24
C ALA A 94 -14.50 -5.84 12.90
N LEU A 95 -13.54 -5.74 11.99
CA LEU A 95 -12.55 -6.79 11.69
C LEU A 95 -11.41 -6.86 12.72
N GLY A 96 -11.43 -6.03 13.76
CA GLY A 96 -10.43 -6.02 14.82
C GLY A 96 -9.30 -5.00 14.63
N ALA A 97 -9.30 -4.20 13.55
CA ALA A 97 -8.29 -3.17 13.36
C ALA A 97 -8.42 -2.06 14.43
N ALA A 98 -7.30 -1.53 14.88
CA ALA A 98 -7.23 -0.39 15.81
C ALA A 98 -7.55 0.95 15.10
N GLY A 99 -7.58 0.96 13.77
CA GLY A 99 -7.86 2.12 12.94
C GLY A 99 -7.59 1.83 11.48
N VAL A 100 -7.44 2.89 10.68
CA VAL A 100 -7.21 2.77 9.24
C VAL A 100 -6.00 3.58 8.78
N TRP A 101 -5.42 3.14 7.66
CA TRP A 101 -4.36 3.84 6.94
C TRP A 101 -4.86 4.13 5.53
N THR A 102 -5.18 5.38 5.24
CA THR A 102 -5.74 5.79 3.95
C THR A 102 -4.72 6.57 3.13
N GLY A 103 -4.71 6.39 1.83
CA GLY A 103 -3.77 7.02 0.91
C GLY A 103 -4.45 7.76 -0.23
N SER A 104 -5.07 7.04 -1.18
CA SER A 104 -5.57 7.61 -2.43
C SER A 104 -6.59 8.73 -2.27
N VAL A 105 -7.36 8.72 -1.18
CA VAL A 105 -8.37 9.77 -0.88
C VAL A 105 -7.71 11.16 -0.69
N TRP A 106 -6.45 11.20 -0.29
CA TRP A 106 -5.73 12.46 -0.06
C TRP A 106 -5.15 13.06 -1.33
N LEU A 107 -4.99 12.28 -2.40
CA LEU A 107 -4.41 12.75 -3.66
C LEU A 107 -5.25 13.82 -4.35
N THR A 108 -6.53 13.93 -4.02
CA THR A 108 -7.48 14.87 -4.63
C THR A 108 -7.77 16.08 -3.75
N THR A 109 -7.22 16.16 -2.55
CA THR A 109 -7.42 17.31 -1.65
C THR A 109 -6.73 18.56 -2.19
N ALA A 110 -7.16 19.73 -1.72
CA ALA A 110 -6.58 21.02 -2.15
C ALA A 110 -5.10 21.12 -1.77
N GLU A 111 -4.75 20.55 -0.61
CA GLU A 111 -3.40 20.60 -0.04
C GLU A 111 -2.42 19.61 -0.69
N ALA A 112 -2.93 18.63 -1.46
CA ALA A 112 -2.04 17.69 -2.13
C ALA A 112 -1.31 18.33 -3.30
N GLU A 113 0.00 18.12 -3.39
CA GLU A 113 0.86 18.55 -4.50
C GLU A 113 0.70 17.66 -5.75
N THR A 114 -0.37 16.89 -5.84
CA THR A 114 -0.70 16.05 -7.00
C THR A 114 -0.90 16.95 -8.23
N ASP A 115 -0.28 16.58 -9.34
CA ASP A 115 -0.44 17.28 -10.61
C ASP A 115 -1.94 17.47 -10.93
N PRO A 116 -2.37 18.67 -11.39
CA PRO A 116 -3.77 18.97 -11.66
C PRO A 116 -4.44 18.01 -12.66
N VAL A 117 -3.73 17.55 -13.69
CA VAL A 117 -4.25 16.61 -14.67
C VAL A 117 -4.47 15.24 -14.02
N VAL A 118 -3.52 14.80 -13.20
CA VAL A 118 -3.63 13.54 -12.45
C VAL A 118 -4.76 13.62 -11.43
N LYS A 119 -4.89 14.76 -10.71
CA LYS A 119 -6.00 15.00 -9.76
C LYS A 119 -7.35 14.89 -10.44
N GLN A 120 -7.54 15.48 -11.62
CA GLN A 120 -8.79 15.38 -12.39
C GLN A 120 -9.09 13.94 -12.82
N LYS A 121 -8.08 13.17 -13.23
CA LYS A 121 -8.24 11.75 -13.54
C LYS A 121 -8.71 10.94 -12.33
N PHE A 122 -8.16 11.19 -11.14
CA PHE A 122 -8.61 10.54 -9.91
C PHE A 122 -10.05 10.92 -9.55
N LEU A 123 -10.44 12.19 -9.71
CA LEU A 123 -11.81 12.65 -9.43
C LEU A 123 -12.84 12.07 -10.39
N ALA A 124 -12.47 11.82 -11.64
CA ALA A 124 -13.35 11.22 -12.64
C ALA A 124 -13.43 9.69 -12.56
N ALA A 125 -12.45 9.04 -11.92
CA ALA A 125 -12.33 7.60 -11.90
C ALA A 125 -13.29 6.93 -10.90
N THR A 126 -13.67 5.71 -11.22
CA THR A 126 -14.40 4.79 -10.34
C THR A 126 -13.48 3.63 -9.91
N SER A 127 -13.95 2.77 -9.02
CA SER A 127 -13.23 1.56 -8.63
C SER A 127 -12.92 0.63 -9.79
N SER A 128 -13.73 0.64 -10.85
CA SER A 128 -13.54 -0.17 -12.07
C SER A 128 -12.42 0.33 -12.97
N ASP A 129 -11.98 1.58 -12.79
CA ASP A 129 -10.96 2.21 -13.62
C ASP A 129 -9.54 1.95 -13.09
N THR A 130 -9.38 1.03 -12.15
CA THR A 130 -8.07 0.64 -11.62
C THR A 130 -7.60 -0.68 -12.18
N VAL A 131 -6.28 -0.84 -12.26
CA VAL A 131 -5.61 -2.07 -12.66
C VAL A 131 -4.43 -2.33 -11.75
N ARG A 132 -4.09 -3.59 -11.50
CA ARG A 132 -2.80 -3.97 -10.93
C ARG A 132 -1.85 -4.25 -12.07
N SER A 133 -0.82 -3.44 -12.20
CA SER A 133 0.16 -3.53 -13.28
C SER A 133 1.59 -3.55 -12.73
N ARG A 134 2.49 -4.14 -13.50
CA ARG A 134 3.93 -4.12 -13.25
C ARG A 134 4.66 -3.11 -14.14
N SER A 135 3.93 -2.37 -14.96
CA SER A 135 4.47 -1.51 -16.03
C SER A 135 5.40 -0.39 -15.55
N ILE A 136 5.26 0.08 -14.31
CA ILE A 136 6.06 1.19 -13.78
C ILE A 136 7.28 0.70 -12.98
N THR A 137 7.10 -0.31 -12.12
CA THR A 137 8.15 -0.69 -11.17
C THR A 137 8.63 -2.13 -11.31
N GLY A 138 7.99 -2.93 -12.15
CA GLY A 138 8.28 -4.36 -12.24
C GLY A 138 7.66 -5.21 -11.12
N LYS A 139 7.05 -4.57 -10.10
CA LYS A 139 6.25 -5.22 -9.05
C LYS A 139 4.78 -4.85 -9.21
N PRO A 140 3.84 -5.75 -8.84
CA PRO A 140 2.43 -5.43 -8.90
C PRO A 140 2.09 -4.18 -8.08
N ALA A 141 1.51 -3.19 -8.74
CA ALA A 141 1.02 -1.97 -8.10
C ALA A 141 -0.35 -1.62 -8.67
N ARG A 142 -1.28 -1.21 -7.80
CA ARG A 142 -2.60 -0.72 -8.23
C ARG A 142 -2.51 0.74 -8.62
N MET A 143 -2.99 1.04 -9.82
CA MET A 143 -3.00 2.38 -10.39
C MET A 143 -4.23 2.58 -11.27
N LEU A 144 -4.47 3.79 -11.73
CA LEU A 144 -5.49 4.04 -12.75
C LEU A 144 -5.10 3.37 -14.06
N ARG A 145 -6.09 2.80 -14.75
CA ARG A 145 -5.94 2.27 -16.10
C ARG A 145 -5.65 3.41 -17.07
N THR A 146 -4.65 3.22 -17.91
CA THR A 146 -4.23 4.19 -18.92
C THR A 146 -3.76 3.43 -20.17
N GLN A 147 -3.60 4.10 -21.30
CA GLN A 147 -2.99 3.51 -22.50
C GLN A 147 -1.63 2.88 -22.18
N TRP A 148 -0.83 3.49 -21.30
CA TRP A 148 0.42 2.92 -20.82
C TRP A 148 0.22 1.53 -20.22
N THR A 149 -0.69 1.41 -19.25
CA THR A 149 -0.94 0.11 -18.62
C THR A 149 -1.51 -0.91 -19.58
N GLU A 150 -2.35 -0.49 -20.52
CA GLU A 150 -2.93 -1.36 -21.55
C GLU A 150 -1.88 -1.93 -22.48
N GLU A 151 -0.95 -1.10 -22.98
CA GLU A 151 0.14 -1.56 -23.83
C GLU A 151 1.09 -2.54 -23.12
N TRP A 152 1.40 -2.30 -21.86
CA TRP A 152 2.27 -3.20 -21.08
C TRP A 152 1.61 -4.52 -20.68
N GLU A 153 0.27 -4.56 -20.56
CA GLU A 153 -0.50 -5.75 -20.20
C GLU A 153 -0.96 -6.57 -21.41
N ARG A 154 -0.69 -6.13 -22.63
CA ARG A 154 -1.01 -6.89 -23.84
C ARG A 154 -0.24 -8.21 -23.86
N PRO A 155 -0.85 -9.30 -24.42
CA PRO A 155 -0.17 -10.60 -24.54
C PRO A 155 1.13 -10.54 -25.35
N ASP A 156 1.18 -9.64 -26.33
CA ASP A 156 2.32 -9.35 -27.21
C ASP A 156 3.11 -8.10 -26.79
N GLY A 157 2.80 -7.56 -25.61
CA GLY A 157 3.47 -6.38 -25.07
C GLY A 157 4.92 -6.64 -24.65
N PRO A 158 5.68 -5.58 -24.31
CA PRO A 158 7.11 -5.69 -24.04
C PRO A 158 7.46 -6.54 -22.81
N GLY A 159 6.48 -6.77 -21.93
CA GLY A 159 6.69 -7.46 -20.65
C GLY A 159 7.54 -6.65 -19.67
N PRO A 160 7.11 -6.52 -18.42
CA PRO A 160 7.84 -5.72 -17.44
C PRO A 160 9.10 -6.43 -16.95
N LEU A 161 10.19 -5.67 -16.83
CA LEU A 161 11.42 -6.11 -16.18
C LEU A 161 11.22 -6.21 -14.65
N PRO A 162 12.01 -7.04 -13.95
CA PRO A 162 11.95 -7.04 -12.48
C PRO A 162 12.49 -5.73 -11.89
N MET A 163 11.97 -5.34 -10.73
CA MET A 163 12.53 -4.24 -9.94
C MET A 163 13.98 -4.58 -9.53
N PRO A 164 14.96 -3.66 -9.62
CA PRO A 164 14.82 -2.22 -9.89
C PRO A 164 14.98 -1.81 -11.36
N LEU A 165 15.03 -2.74 -12.30
CA LEU A 165 15.33 -2.43 -13.71
C LEU A 165 14.18 -1.70 -14.42
N GLN A 166 12.93 -2.09 -14.13
CA GLN A 166 11.77 -1.47 -14.76
C GLN A 166 11.69 0.06 -14.56
N PRO A 167 11.81 0.61 -13.33
CA PRO A 167 11.76 2.06 -13.16
C PRO A 167 12.95 2.79 -13.83
N LEU A 168 14.09 2.14 -14.00
CA LEU A 168 15.21 2.73 -14.76
C LEU A 168 14.88 2.81 -16.25
N LEU A 169 14.22 1.79 -16.78
CA LEU A 169 13.82 1.74 -18.20
C LEU A 169 12.76 2.80 -18.53
N VAL A 170 11.78 3.00 -17.65
CA VAL A 170 10.61 3.84 -17.95
C VAL A 170 10.69 5.25 -17.36
N GLY A 171 11.69 5.53 -16.53
CA GLY A 171 11.77 6.77 -15.75
C GLY A 171 11.85 8.05 -16.59
N GLU A 172 12.34 7.97 -17.83
CA GLU A 172 12.37 9.12 -18.75
C GLU A 172 11.03 9.33 -19.49
N ALA A 173 10.13 8.36 -19.45
CA ALA A 173 8.83 8.39 -20.13
C ALA A 173 7.66 8.78 -19.20
N LEU A 174 7.90 8.83 -17.89
CA LEU A 174 6.92 9.13 -16.84
C LEU A 174 7.17 10.51 -16.23
#